data_aa54029f7f3bfb254e38c1bda9d7ee83
#
_entry.id   aa54029f7f3bfb254e38c1bda9d7ee83
#
_cell.length_a   1.000
_cell.length_b   1.000
_cell.length_c   1.000
_cell.angle_alpha   90.00
_cell.angle_beta   90.00
_cell.angle_gamma   90.00
#
_symmetry.space_group_name_H-M   'P 1'
#
loop_
_entity.id
_entity.type
_entity.pdbx_description
1 polymer ?
#
loop_
_entity_poly.entity_id
_entity_poly.type
_entity_poly.pdbx_seq_one_letter_code
_entity_poly.pdbx_strand_id
1 'polypeptide(L)'
;GKEGRASISFNTSTTFDIAAYGIPEFQNHYTGVSTSWGSDIKGSPDYTDDFFKTGVTTINSLSLSMGSQAMQTYFSYANTYGKGVVEGNSLVKHNFNFRETANFLNNKLTVDANINAMYQRGNNRTTSGGYYMNPLVGLYHFPRGGVEGGKDFNYYKDNYQILNAGRNIMDQNWYKSQGTDMEQNPYWLINKVPNEDTRYRTLLNLSVKYKFNDLFSIQARGSADYVVDKNNTRMYAGTSPVLCGMNPAGTGTNGRYIYGESSSLSSYGDVLFTYQQQFTNFSVNASVGASINDYTGNGTGFDSYPGILSVPNVFTMQNCSLNKGSLTDWKTHTQSQSVFFTGQVGFKDQIYVDVTARNDWTSTLAFTKYKNKGFFYPSVGVTWLLNETLKLPSWIDLGKIRGAWSKVGNGLNTYTSNPLNSITKSGSINFNSTAPFAELKPEMTTSIEFGTEWSSTSLIIRLIQRINSLRWMLRQVHNTPDITSMPVIFRIPVSKLC
;
A
#
# COMPACT_ATOMS: atom_id res chain seq x y z
N GLY A 1 12.78 12.61 24.51
CA GLY A 1 12.25 13.74 25.28
C GLY A 1 13.37 14.64 25.78
N LYS A 2 13.09 15.92 26.00
CA LYS A 2 14.07 16.81 26.64
C LYS A 2 14.09 16.49 28.13
N GLU A 3 15.29 16.40 28.70
CA GLU A 3 15.51 16.15 30.10
C GLU A 3 14.82 17.20 30.98
N GLY A 4 14.10 16.77 32.03
CA GLY A 4 13.58 17.61 33.12
C GLY A 4 12.32 18.41 32.83
N ARG A 5 11.69 18.35 31.64
CA ARG A 5 10.44 19.06 31.35
C ARG A 5 9.42 18.18 30.63
N ALA A 6 8.20 18.14 31.14
CA ALA A 6 7.07 17.66 30.37
C ALA A 6 6.75 18.66 29.24
N SER A 7 6.60 18.15 28.03
CA SER A 7 6.19 18.94 26.88
C SER A 7 4.88 18.39 26.35
N ILE A 8 3.88 19.24 26.25
CA ILE A 8 2.59 18.94 25.64
C ILE A 8 2.54 19.73 24.33
N SER A 9 2.22 19.04 23.24
CA SER A 9 2.02 19.68 21.94
C SER A 9 0.66 19.29 21.38
N PHE A 10 -0.10 20.29 20.99
CA PHE A 10 -1.35 20.13 20.26
C PHE A 10 -1.18 20.72 18.87
N ASN A 11 -1.52 19.92 17.85
CA ASN A 11 -1.48 20.37 16.46
C ASN A 11 -2.84 20.08 15.82
N THR A 12 -3.32 21.03 15.02
CA THR A 12 -4.49 20.88 14.18
C THR A 12 -4.15 21.33 12.77
N SER A 13 -4.67 20.61 11.78
CA SER A 13 -4.53 20.94 10.36
C SER A 13 -5.84 20.65 9.68
N THR A 14 -6.28 21.58 8.83
CA THR A 14 -7.46 21.39 7.98
C THR A 14 -7.04 21.65 6.54
N THR A 15 -7.31 20.67 5.68
CA THR A 15 -7.05 20.74 4.24
C THR A 15 -8.38 20.76 3.51
N PHE A 16 -8.48 21.61 2.51
CA PHE A 16 -9.62 21.70 1.60
C PHE A 16 -9.17 21.19 0.23
N ASP A 17 -9.86 20.19 -0.29
CA ASP A 17 -9.60 19.56 -1.57
C ASP A 17 -10.66 20.00 -2.56
N ILE A 18 -10.23 20.64 -3.66
CA ILE A 18 -11.12 21.11 -4.72
C ILE A 18 -10.71 20.41 -6.00
N ALA A 19 -11.69 19.80 -6.69
CA ALA A 19 -11.47 19.14 -7.97
C ALA A 19 -11.33 20.23 -9.08
N ALA A 20 -10.13 20.80 -9.21
CA ALA A 20 -9.90 21.94 -10.11
C ALA A 20 -9.13 21.59 -11.39
N TYR A 21 -8.26 20.56 -11.35
CA TYR A 21 -7.40 20.19 -12.48
C TYR A 21 -7.49 18.71 -12.79
N GLY A 22 -7.40 18.38 -14.07
CA GLY A 22 -7.46 16.99 -14.53
C GLY A 22 -8.88 16.44 -14.75
N ILE A 23 -9.90 17.26 -14.53
CA ILE A 23 -11.26 16.97 -14.94
C ILE A 23 -11.39 17.46 -16.39
N PRO A 24 -11.70 16.58 -17.37
CA PRO A 24 -11.94 17.00 -18.74
C PRO A 24 -13.10 17.96 -18.80
N GLU A 25 -12.94 19.07 -19.52
CA GLU A 25 -14.04 19.97 -19.84
C GLU A 25 -15.07 19.27 -20.70
N PHE A 26 -16.35 19.52 -20.42
CA PHE A 26 -17.42 19.04 -21.28
C PHE A 26 -17.57 19.93 -22.51
N GLN A 27 -17.70 19.29 -23.67
CA GLN A 27 -18.16 20.01 -24.83
C GLN A 27 -19.62 20.47 -24.59
N ASN A 28 -20.00 21.65 -25.13
CA ASN A 28 -21.31 22.26 -24.92
C ASN A 28 -21.99 22.73 -26.22
N HIS A 29 -21.50 22.27 -27.38
CA HIS A 29 -22.00 22.65 -28.69
C HIS A 29 -22.94 21.61 -29.33
N TYR A 30 -22.79 20.33 -28.94
CA TYR A 30 -23.51 19.24 -29.56
C TYR A 30 -24.26 18.38 -28.55
N THR A 31 -25.38 17.79 -28.95
CA THR A 31 -26.19 16.90 -28.12
C THR A 31 -25.47 15.57 -27.80
N GLY A 32 -24.32 15.32 -28.40
CA GLY A 32 -23.64 14.03 -28.35
C GLY A 32 -23.41 13.48 -26.95
N VAL A 33 -23.49 12.18 -26.86
CA VAL A 33 -23.19 11.36 -25.71
C VAL A 33 -21.66 11.13 -25.68
N SER A 34 -21.21 9.95 -25.49
CA SER A 34 -19.79 9.56 -25.43
C SER A 34 -18.93 9.95 -26.66
N THR A 35 -19.53 10.26 -27.79
CA THR A 35 -18.84 10.64 -29.03
C THR A 35 -18.62 12.14 -29.21
N SER A 36 -19.19 12.97 -28.38
CA SER A 36 -19.16 14.44 -28.47
C SER A 36 -19.73 15.03 -29.78
N TRP A 37 -20.47 14.26 -30.58
CA TRP A 37 -21.08 14.69 -31.84
C TRP A 37 -22.60 14.52 -31.77
N GLY A 38 -23.32 15.37 -32.44
CA GLY A 38 -24.80 15.36 -32.51
C GLY A 38 -25.33 16.61 -33.13
N SER A 39 -26.63 16.91 -32.91
CA SER A 39 -27.24 18.18 -33.33
C SER A 39 -26.66 19.34 -32.54
N ASP A 40 -26.58 20.51 -33.17
CA ASP A 40 -26.12 21.73 -32.53
C ASP A 40 -27.08 22.15 -31.40
N ILE A 41 -26.48 22.56 -30.26
CA ILE A 41 -27.18 23.08 -29.08
C ILE A 41 -26.54 24.42 -28.66
N LYS A 42 -27.34 25.30 -28.05
CA LYS A 42 -26.88 26.59 -27.54
C LYS A 42 -26.39 26.52 -26.12
N GLY A 43 -25.38 25.66 -25.88
CA GLY A 43 -24.80 25.45 -24.57
C GLY A 43 -25.45 24.30 -23.79
N SER A 44 -24.73 23.75 -22.87
CA SER A 44 -25.18 22.71 -21.95
C SER A 44 -24.57 23.00 -20.56
N PRO A 45 -25.31 22.76 -19.47
CA PRO A 45 -24.74 22.89 -18.14
C PRO A 45 -23.52 21.99 -17.94
N ASP A 46 -22.55 22.47 -17.19
CA ASP A 46 -21.48 21.65 -16.69
C ASP A 46 -21.91 21.03 -15.35
N TYR A 47 -22.20 19.72 -15.38
CA TYR A 47 -22.66 18.99 -14.20
C TYR A 47 -21.54 18.66 -13.22
N THR A 48 -20.26 18.87 -13.58
CA THR A 48 -19.12 18.59 -12.70
C THR A 48 -19.08 19.51 -11.50
N ASP A 49 -19.45 20.78 -11.66
CA ASP A 49 -19.50 21.77 -10.58
C ASP A 49 -20.47 21.35 -9.46
N ASP A 50 -21.60 20.73 -9.86
CA ASP A 50 -22.59 20.24 -8.92
C ASP A 50 -22.26 18.86 -8.34
N PHE A 51 -21.56 18.04 -9.09
CA PHE A 51 -21.22 16.67 -8.71
C PHE A 51 -20.09 16.63 -7.68
N PHE A 52 -19.00 17.37 -7.95
CA PHE A 52 -17.88 17.43 -7.02
C PHE A 52 -18.14 18.45 -5.92
N LYS A 53 -17.84 18.06 -4.70
CA LYS A 53 -17.92 18.91 -3.51
C LYS A 53 -16.51 19.28 -3.05
N THR A 54 -16.40 20.31 -2.22
CA THR A 54 -15.15 20.55 -1.52
C THR A 54 -14.91 19.45 -0.50
N GLY A 55 -13.84 18.68 -0.70
CA GLY A 55 -13.36 17.74 0.29
C GLY A 55 -12.75 18.49 1.47
N VAL A 56 -12.91 17.95 2.67
CA VAL A 56 -12.34 18.54 3.89
C VAL A 56 -11.69 17.44 4.71
N THR A 57 -10.42 17.60 5.00
CA THR A 57 -9.68 16.69 5.88
C THR A 57 -9.16 17.46 7.09
N THR A 58 -9.58 17.08 8.29
CA THR A 58 -9.09 17.65 9.56
C THR A 58 -8.27 16.61 10.30
N ILE A 59 -7.08 16.99 10.73
CA ILE A 59 -6.19 16.18 11.55
C ILE A 59 -5.94 16.94 12.85
N ASN A 60 -6.27 16.31 13.97
CA ASN A 60 -5.97 16.81 15.29
C ASN A 60 -5.02 15.83 15.98
N SER A 61 -3.96 16.34 16.60
CA SER A 61 -3.04 15.50 17.34
C SER A 61 -2.63 16.14 18.65
N LEU A 62 -2.54 15.30 19.66
CA LEU A 62 -2.01 15.65 20.99
C LEU A 62 -0.81 14.74 21.25
N SER A 63 0.30 15.31 21.68
CA SER A 63 1.44 14.55 22.13
C SER A 63 1.96 15.05 23.48
N LEU A 64 2.43 14.10 24.29
CA LEU A 64 3.07 14.31 25.55
C LEU A 64 4.45 13.67 25.51
N SER A 65 5.46 14.42 25.85
CA SER A 65 6.84 13.94 25.99
C SER A 65 7.38 14.37 27.34
N MET A 66 7.84 13.42 28.13
CA MET A 66 8.47 13.68 29.41
C MET A 66 9.63 12.72 29.64
N GLY A 67 10.55 13.08 30.50
CA GLY A 67 11.62 12.14 30.80
C GLY A 67 12.76 12.73 31.62
N SER A 68 13.60 11.80 32.05
CA SER A 68 14.89 12.01 32.69
C SER A 68 15.96 11.29 31.87
N GLN A 69 17.24 11.32 32.34
CA GLN A 69 18.30 10.48 31.75
C GLN A 69 17.98 8.98 31.85
N ALA A 70 17.30 8.58 32.94
CA ALA A 70 16.98 7.18 33.18
C ALA A 70 15.74 6.70 32.40
N MET A 71 14.76 7.57 32.13
CA MET A 71 13.49 7.15 31.56
C MET A 71 12.89 8.25 30.70
N GLN A 72 12.43 7.89 29.49
CA GLN A 72 11.81 8.81 28.54
C GLN A 72 10.51 8.22 28.04
N THR A 73 9.43 8.93 28.30
CA THR A 73 8.07 8.56 27.89
C THR A 73 7.59 9.48 26.77
N TYR A 74 7.05 8.88 25.76
CA TYR A 74 6.32 9.57 24.69
C TYR A 74 4.96 8.95 24.52
N PHE A 75 3.96 9.80 24.48
CA PHE A 75 2.57 9.45 24.19
C PHE A 75 2.05 10.35 23.09
N SER A 76 1.29 9.81 22.15
CA SER A 76 0.53 10.62 21.21
C SER A 76 -0.78 9.96 20.82
N TYR A 77 -1.75 10.82 20.54
CA TYR A 77 -3.00 10.46 19.93
C TYR A 77 -3.29 11.39 18.77
N ALA A 78 -3.68 10.83 17.64
CA ALA A 78 -4.09 11.59 16.48
C ALA A 78 -5.45 11.08 15.96
N ASN A 79 -6.31 12.02 15.62
CA ASN A 79 -7.59 11.78 14.96
C ASN A 79 -7.54 12.44 13.58
N THR A 80 -7.93 11.69 12.55
CA THR A 80 -8.17 12.20 11.20
C THR A 80 -9.64 11.98 10.86
N TYR A 81 -10.30 13.04 10.42
CA TYR A 81 -11.63 13.00 9.85
C TYR A 81 -11.59 13.64 8.47
N GLY A 82 -11.98 12.90 7.45
CA GLY A 82 -11.99 13.36 6.06
C GLY A 82 -13.36 13.14 5.40
N LYS A 83 -13.76 14.12 4.60
CA LYS A 83 -14.81 13.99 3.57
C LYS A 83 -14.15 14.17 2.22
N GLY A 84 -14.38 13.26 1.28
CA GLY A 84 -13.85 13.36 -0.07
C GLY A 84 -14.61 14.35 -0.95
N VAL A 85 -14.10 14.55 -2.15
CA VAL A 85 -14.73 15.42 -3.17
C VAL A 85 -15.99 14.80 -3.80
N VAL A 86 -16.16 13.48 -3.68
CA VAL A 86 -17.41 12.79 -4.07
C VAL A 86 -18.28 12.64 -2.84
N GLU A 87 -19.56 12.96 -2.98
CA GLU A 87 -20.53 12.86 -1.90
C GLU A 87 -20.56 11.46 -1.29
N GLY A 88 -20.72 11.37 0.04
CA GLY A 88 -20.72 10.10 0.78
C GLY A 88 -19.36 9.49 1.07
N ASN A 89 -18.27 9.97 0.44
CA ASN A 89 -16.93 9.52 0.76
C ASN A 89 -16.51 10.07 2.13
N SER A 90 -16.05 9.19 3.01
CA SER A 90 -15.51 9.62 4.31
C SER A 90 -14.40 8.71 4.81
N LEU A 91 -13.53 9.28 5.61
CA LEU A 91 -12.46 8.61 6.31
C LEU A 91 -12.45 9.02 7.77
N VAL A 92 -12.45 8.04 8.67
CA VAL A 92 -12.18 8.25 10.09
C VAL A 92 -10.95 7.42 10.43
N LYS A 93 -9.97 8.03 11.11
CA LYS A 93 -8.78 7.34 11.58
C LYS A 93 -8.43 7.82 12.97
N HIS A 94 -8.13 6.87 13.85
CA HIS A 94 -7.57 7.09 15.17
C HIS A 94 -6.22 6.40 15.24
N ASN A 95 -5.22 7.11 15.69
CA ASN A 95 -3.87 6.58 15.88
C ASN A 95 -3.42 6.90 17.29
N PHE A 96 -3.00 5.89 17.99
CA PHE A 96 -2.49 5.94 19.35
C PHE A 96 -1.05 5.41 19.34
N ASN A 97 -0.11 6.15 19.91
CA ASN A 97 1.27 5.72 20.07
C ASN A 97 1.74 5.93 21.50
N PHE A 98 2.38 4.91 22.07
CA PHE A 98 3.08 4.97 23.33
C PHE A 98 4.46 4.40 23.17
N ARG A 99 5.49 5.15 23.59
CA ARG A 99 6.87 4.70 23.61
C ARG A 99 7.51 5.00 24.94
N GLU A 100 8.20 4.03 25.45
CA GLU A 100 8.99 4.12 26.67
C GLU A 100 10.43 3.69 26.39
N THR A 101 11.39 4.52 26.75
CA THR A 101 12.81 4.20 26.70
C THR A 101 13.38 4.32 28.10
N ALA A 102 13.90 3.23 28.64
CA ALA A 102 14.46 3.18 29.99
C ALA A 102 15.93 2.73 29.98
N ASN A 103 16.76 3.42 30.75
CA ASN A 103 18.17 3.12 30.91
C ASN A 103 18.42 2.65 32.34
N PHE A 104 19.10 1.51 32.47
CA PHE A 104 19.42 0.85 33.71
C PHE A 104 20.95 0.62 33.80
N LEU A 105 21.43 0.22 34.97
CA LEU A 105 22.82 -0.20 35.23
C LEU A 105 23.84 0.86 34.76
N ASN A 106 23.61 2.12 35.13
CA ASN A 106 24.45 3.25 34.71
C ASN A 106 24.56 3.36 33.18
N ASN A 107 23.42 3.31 32.48
CA ASN A 107 23.28 3.38 31.02
C ASN A 107 23.91 2.20 30.25
N LYS A 108 24.25 1.09 30.96
CA LYS A 108 24.68 -0.13 30.25
C LYS A 108 23.55 -0.91 29.65
N LEU A 109 22.36 -0.88 30.24
CA LEU A 109 21.16 -1.57 29.71
C LEU A 109 20.13 -0.52 29.27
N THR A 110 19.76 -0.54 27.99
CA THR A 110 18.68 0.28 27.45
C THR A 110 17.56 -0.63 27.00
N VAL A 111 16.36 -0.36 27.46
CA VAL A 111 15.10 -1.00 27.01
C VAL A 111 14.25 0.05 26.33
N ASP A 112 13.82 -0.23 25.11
CA ASP A 112 12.94 0.63 24.32
C ASP A 112 11.73 -0.19 23.89
N ALA A 113 10.56 0.23 24.29
CA ALA A 113 9.29 -0.40 23.95
C ALA A 113 8.36 0.61 23.28
N ASN A 114 7.73 0.22 22.18
CA ASN A 114 6.78 1.05 21.43
C ASN A 114 5.53 0.25 21.07
N ILE A 115 4.38 0.82 21.32
CA ILE A 115 3.06 0.32 20.90
C ILE A 115 2.40 1.38 20.03
N ASN A 116 2.00 0.99 18.83
CA ASN A 116 1.17 1.81 17.96
C ASN A 116 -0.13 1.07 17.67
N ALA A 117 -1.27 1.66 18.01
CA ALA A 117 -2.59 1.12 17.73
C ALA A 117 -3.36 2.05 16.79
N MET A 118 -3.95 1.51 15.75
CA MET A 118 -4.68 2.25 14.73
C MET A 118 -6.05 1.62 14.47
N TYR A 119 -7.05 2.46 14.43
CA TYR A 119 -8.37 2.18 13.86
C TYR A 119 -8.60 3.08 12.66
N GLN A 120 -9.05 2.51 11.56
CA GLN A 120 -9.42 3.25 10.35
C GLN A 120 -10.71 2.70 9.78
N ARG A 121 -11.61 3.60 9.38
CA ARG A 121 -12.83 3.28 8.64
C ARG A 121 -12.98 4.23 7.46
N GLY A 122 -13.06 3.67 6.27
CA GLY A 122 -13.40 4.37 5.03
C GLY A 122 -14.79 3.98 4.58
N ASN A 123 -15.59 4.96 4.14
CA ASN A 123 -16.88 4.69 3.53
C ASN A 123 -16.89 5.22 2.11
N ASN A 124 -17.56 4.49 1.22
CA ASN A 124 -17.83 4.84 -0.17
C ASN A 124 -16.59 5.29 -0.95
N ARG A 125 -15.44 4.65 -0.69
CA ARG A 125 -14.25 4.90 -1.51
C ARG A 125 -14.59 4.66 -2.98
N THR A 126 -14.43 5.69 -3.80
CA THR A 126 -14.71 5.61 -5.23
C THR A 126 -13.82 4.56 -5.89
N THR A 127 -14.44 3.62 -6.60
CA THR A 127 -13.71 2.59 -7.35
C THR A 127 -13.06 3.25 -8.56
N SER A 128 -11.76 3.18 -8.68
CA SER A 128 -11.03 3.65 -9.86
C SER A 128 -11.08 2.62 -10.98
N GLY A 129 -11.30 3.06 -12.22
CA GLY A 129 -11.22 2.24 -13.42
C GLY A 129 -12.37 1.26 -13.64
N GLY A 130 -13.25 1.06 -12.69
CA GLY A 130 -14.39 0.15 -12.82
C GLY A 130 -15.53 0.79 -13.59
N TYR A 131 -15.77 0.38 -14.82
CA TYR A 131 -16.81 0.96 -15.67
C TYR A 131 -18.18 1.01 -14.99
N TYR A 132 -18.61 -0.08 -14.36
CA TYR A 132 -19.96 -0.21 -13.78
C TYR A 132 -20.11 0.40 -12.38
N MET A 133 -19.02 0.56 -11.66
CA MET A 133 -19.00 0.99 -10.27
C MET A 133 -18.45 2.40 -10.10
N ASN A 134 -17.93 2.99 -11.17
CA ASN A 134 -17.37 4.33 -11.14
C ASN A 134 -18.47 5.36 -11.48
N PRO A 135 -18.89 6.22 -10.56
CA PRO A 135 -19.92 7.21 -10.80
C PRO A 135 -19.54 8.23 -11.90
N LEU A 136 -18.24 8.41 -12.17
CA LEU A 136 -17.78 9.32 -13.21
C LEU A 136 -18.16 8.86 -14.60
N VAL A 137 -18.35 7.55 -14.83
CA VAL A 137 -18.77 7.04 -16.13
C VAL A 137 -20.14 7.61 -16.52
N GLY A 138 -21.13 7.50 -15.64
CA GLY A 138 -22.45 8.08 -15.87
C GLY A 138 -22.42 9.60 -15.99
N LEU A 139 -21.60 10.28 -15.17
CA LEU A 139 -21.43 11.73 -15.24
C LEU A 139 -20.90 12.18 -16.62
N TYR A 140 -19.83 11.55 -17.11
CA TYR A 140 -19.17 11.97 -18.35
C TYR A 140 -19.93 11.50 -19.62
N HIS A 141 -20.67 10.40 -19.54
CA HIS A 141 -21.43 9.87 -20.66
C HIS A 141 -22.85 10.46 -20.81
N PHE A 142 -23.32 11.23 -19.83
CA PHE A 142 -24.66 11.81 -19.93
C PHE A 142 -24.78 12.76 -21.13
N PRO A 143 -25.88 12.66 -21.93
CA PRO A 143 -26.06 13.49 -23.11
C PRO A 143 -26.12 14.98 -22.81
N ARG A 144 -25.37 15.78 -23.53
CA ARG A 144 -25.28 17.24 -23.29
C ARG A 144 -26.62 17.95 -23.49
N GLY A 145 -27.38 17.54 -24.47
CA GLY A 145 -28.72 18.11 -24.75
C GLY A 145 -29.84 17.58 -23.86
N GLY A 146 -29.53 16.77 -22.86
CA GLY A 146 -30.53 16.03 -22.09
C GLY A 146 -31.03 14.81 -22.85
N VAL A 147 -32.10 14.19 -22.36
CA VAL A 147 -32.74 13.01 -22.97
C VAL A 147 -34.19 13.31 -23.30
N GLU A 148 -34.84 12.36 -24.00
CA GLU A 148 -36.23 12.45 -24.36
C GLU A 148 -37.13 12.84 -23.21
N GLY A 149 -38.07 13.75 -23.41
CA GLY A 149 -38.96 14.30 -22.39
C GLY A 149 -38.36 15.45 -21.59
N GLY A 150 -37.22 16.03 -22.06
CA GLY A 150 -36.59 17.22 -21.43
C GLY A 150 -35.90 16.96 -20.08
N LYS A 151 -35.63 15.70 -19.79
CA LYS A 151 -34.91 15.32 -18.54
C LYS A 151 -33.43 15.57 -18.71
N ASP A 152 -32.89 16.40 -17.82
CA ASP A 152 -31.46 16.68 -17.72
C ASP A 152 -30.76 15.82 -16.64
N PHE A 153 -29.48 16.06 -16.40
CA PHE A 153 -28.72 15.36 -15.39
C PHE A 153 -29.25 15.64 -13.96
N ASN A 154 -29.71 16.87 -13.71
CA ASN A 154 -30.25 17.26 -12.40
C ASN A 154 -31.58 16.54 -12.12
N TYR A 155 -32.41 16.29 -13.14
CA TYR A 155 -33.55 15.43 -12.94
C TYR A 155 -33.18 14.05 -12.39
N TYR A 156 -32.13 13.43 -12.95
CA TYR A 156 -31.67 12.09 -12.52
C TYR A 156 -30.87 12.13 -11.21
N LYS A 157 -30.34 13.29 -10.81
CA LYS A 157 -29.78 13.53 -9.49
C LYS A 157 -30.89 13.50 -8.43
N ASP A 158 -31.91 14.31 -8.63
CA ASP A 158 -33.00 14.49 -7.66
C ASP A 158 -33.93 13.26 -7.61
N ASN A 159 -34.04 12.55 -8.72
CA ASN A 159 -34.87 11.36 -8.89
C ASN A 159 -34.03 10.12 -9.25
N TYR A 160 -32.94 9.87 -8.54
CA TYR A 160 -32.02 8.75 -8.87
C TYR A 160 -32.66 7.37 -8.63
N GLN A 161 -33.80 7.32 -7.97
CA GLN A 161 -34.58 6.11 -7.70
C GLN A 161 -36.06 6.29 -8.02
N ILE A 162 -36.72 5.20 -8.39
CA ILE A 162 -38.16 5.16 -8.71
C ILE A 162 -38.78 3.91 -8.08
N LEU A 163 -40.00 4.04 -7.55
CA LEU A 163 -40.68 2.90 -6.94
C LEU A 163 -41.10 1.89 -8.02
N ASN A 164 -40.65 0.67 -7.90
CA ASN A 164 -41.16 -0.49 -8.63
C ASN A 164 -42.30 -1.10 -7.81
N ALA A 165 -43.54 -0.71 -8.12
CA ALA A 165 -44.72 -1.15 -7.37
C ALA A 165 -44.93 -2.67 -7.45
N GLY A 166 -44.58 -3.32 -8.57
CA GLY A 166 -44.71 -4.77 -8.73
C GLY A 166 -43.78 -5.60 -7.82
N ARG A 167 -42.70 -5.01 -7.37
CA ARG A 167 -41.72 -5.66 -6.48
C ARG A 167 -41.65 -5.02 -5.09
N ASN A 168 -42.31 -3.89 -4.89
CA ASN A 168 -42.27 -3.07 -3.70
C ASN A 168 -40.83 -2.71 -3.25
N ILE A 169 -40.00 -2.32 -4.24
CA ILE A 169 -38.61 -1.88 -4.02
C ILE A 169 -38.36 -0.59 -4.80
N MET A 170 -37.29 0.11 -4.45
CA MET A 170 -36.78 1.22 -5.27
C MET A 170 -35.83 0.66 -6.31
N ASP A 171 -36.10 0.93 -7.58
CA ASP A 171 -35.19 0.66 -8.69
C ASP A 171 -34.41 1.92 -9.08
N GLN A 172 -33.32 1.74 -9.79
CA GLN A 172 -32.52 2.83 -10.34
C GLN A 172 -33.29 3.58 -11.43
N ASN A 173 -33.35 4.90 -11.33
CA ASN A 173 -33.88 5.76 -12.40
C ASN A 173 -32.70 6.31 -13.21
N TRP A 174 -32.58 5.88 -14.45
CA TRP A 174 -31.56 6.33 -15.36
C TRP A 174 -32.08 6.31 -16.79
N TYR A 175 -31.51 7.12 -17.69
CA TYR A 175 -31.96 7.21 -19.08
C TYR A 175 -31.66 5.97 -19.92
N LYS A 176 -30.69 5.16 -19.50
CA LYS A 176 -30.35 3.88 -20.12
C LYS A 176 -30.99 2.71 -19.39
N SER A 177 -31.36 1.71 -20.17
CA SER A 177 -31.88 0.46 -19.59
C SER A 177 -30.81 -0.33 -18.91
N GLN A 178 -31.06 -0.75 -17.67
CA GLN A 178 -30.15 -1.54 -16.87
C GLN A 178 -29.90 -2.97 -17.39
N GLY A 179 -30.73 -3.44 -18.30
CA GLY A 179 -30.58 -4.76 -18.95
C GLY A 179 -29.66 -4.76 -20.16
N THR A 180 -29.42 -3.61 -20.78
CA THR A 180 -28.67 -3.50 -22.04
C THR A 180 -27.37 -2.68 -21.90
N ASP A 181 -27.28 -1.80 -20.93
CA ASP A 181 -26.12 -0.98 -20.67
C ASP A 181 -25.70 -1.11 -19.20
N MET A 182 -24.41 -1.10 -18.98
CA MET A 182 -23.80 -1.26 -17.65
C MET A 182 -23.51 0.08 -16.99
N GLU A 183 -23.63 1.18 -17.72
CA GLU A 183 -23.57 2.53 -17.19
C GLU A 183 -24.73 2.78 -16.22
N GLN A 184 -24.44 3.34 -15.09
CA GLN A 184 -25.40 3.53 -14.02
C GLN A 184 -25.50 5.01 -13.62
N ASN A 185 -26.64 5.36 -13.02
CA ASN A 185 -26.83 6.68 -12.43
C ASN A 185 -25.75 6.92 -11.35
N PRO A 186 -24.94 7.98 -11.45
CA PRO A 186 -23.93 8.30 -10.46
C PRO A 186 -24.45 8.38 -9.02
N TYR A 187 -25.63 8.96 -8.83
CA TYR A 187 -26.24 9.13 -7.51
C TYR A 187 -26.84 7.83 -6.97
N TRP A 188 -27.22 6.89 -7.85
CA TRP A 188 -27.55 5.53 -7.43
C TRP A 188 -26.31 4.85 -6.85
N LEU A 189 -25.17 4.92 -7.54
CA LEU A 189 -23.93 4.30 -7.09
C LEU A 189 -23.48 4.87 -5.73
N ILE A 190 -23.56 6.18 -5.55
CA ILE A 190 -23.17 6.86 -4.31
C ILE A 190 -24.09 6.44 -3.14
N ASN A 191 -25.41 6.31 -3.38
CA ASN A 191 -26.37 6.14 -2.30
C ASN A 191 -26.84 4.69 -2.08
N LYS A 192 -26.78 3.85 -3.14
CA LYS A 192 -27.33 2.48 -3.14
C LYS A 192 -26.29 1.39 -3.36
N VAL A 193 -25.01 1.77 -3.41
CA VAL A 193 -23.90 0.82 -3.47
C VAL A 193 -22.87 1.17 -2.38
N PRO A 194 -23.30 1.27 -1.10
CA PRO A 194 -22.37 1.59 -0.03
C PRO A 194 -21.31 0.51 0.14
N ASN A 195 -20.07 0.95 0.27
CA ASN A 195 -18.94 0.13 0.65
C ASN A 195 -18.27 0.69 1.91
N GLU A 196 -17.82 -0.19 2.76
CA GLU A 196 -17.15 0.14 4.01
C GLU A 196 -15.90 -0.72 4.16
N ASP A 197 -14.76 -0.05 4.35
CA ASP A 197 -13.49 -0.68 4.67
C ASP A 197 -13.09 -0.32 6.10
N THR A 198 -12.85 -1.32 6.94
CA THR A 198 -12.39 -1.10 8.31
C THR A 198 -11.06 -1.82 8.53
N ARG A 199 -10.10 -1.11 9.12
CA ARG A 199 -8.79 -1.66 9.50
C ARG A 199 -8.50 -1.42 10.97
N TYR A 200 -8.10 -2.47 11.65
CA TYR A 200 -7.46 -2.43 12.96
C TYR A 200 -6.00 -2.87 12.77
N ARG A 201 -5.09 -2.13 13.35
CA ARG A 201 -3.65 -2.49 13.31
C ARG A 201 -3.02 -2.22 14.66
N THR A 202 -2.24 -3.16 15.14
CA THR A 202 -1.41 -3.02 16.33
C THR A 202 0.01 -3.40 15.99
N LEU A 203 0.92 -2.45 16.15
CA LEU A 203 2.36 -2.65 15.95
C LEU A 203 3.05 -2.54 17.31
N LEU A 204 3.74 -3.60 17.69
CA LEU A 204 4.56 -3.68 18.89
C LEU A 204 6.02 -3.73 18.48
N ASN A 205 6.88 -2.98 19.17
CA ASN A 205 8.32 -3.05 19.01
C ASN A 205 8.96 -3.10 20.40
N LEU A 206 9.95 -3.97 20.56
CA LEU A 206 10.77 -4.07 21.75
C LEU A 206 12.23 -4.17 21.33
N SER A 207 13.08 -3.39 21.97
CA SER A 207 14.52 -3.43 21.80
C SER A 207 15.19 -3.44 23.17
N VAL A 208 16.10 -4.36 23.36
CA VAL A 208 16.94 -4.45 24.58
C VAL A 208 18.40 -4.42 24.13
N LYS A 209 19.13 -3.41 24.56
CA LYS A 209 20.56 -3.24 24.26
C LYS A 209 21.36 -3.26 25.55
N TYR A 210 22.39 -4.10 25.59
CA TYR A 210 23.33 -4.16 26.68
C TYR A 210 24.76 -3.83 26.20
N LYS A 211 25.40 -2.85 26.83
CA LYS A 211 26.79 -2.47 26.61
C LYS A 211 27.68 -3.18 27.63
N PHE A 212 28.51 -4.11 27.16
CA PHE A 212 29.49 -4.76 28.00
C PHE A 212 30.57 -3.75 28.47
N ASN A 213 31.04 -2.96 27.51
CA ASN A 213 31.98 -1.85 27.66
C ASN A 213 31.80 -0.88 26.46
N ASP A 214 32.71 0.05 26.27
CA ASP A 214 32.66 1.03 25.18
C ASP A 214 32.92 0.41 23.82
N LEU A 215 33.47 -0.80 23.73
CA LEU A 215 33.79 -1.49 22.48
C LEU A 215 32.68 -2.46 22.04
N PHE A 216 32.05 -3.14 22.99
CA PHE A 216 31.16 -4.26 22.71
C PHE A 216 29.74 -4.04 23.25
N SER A 217 28.77 -4.32 22.42
CA SER A 217 27.39 -4.34 22.83
C SER A 217 26.62 -5.48 22.16
N ILE A 218 25.55 -5.93 22.81
CA ILE A 218 24.57 -6.84 22.26
C ILE A 218 23.19 -6.15 22.26
N GLN A 219 22.43 -6.37 21.20
CA GLN A 219 21.08 -5.86 21.09
C GLN A 219 20.15 -6.96 20.59
N ALA A 220 19.04 -7.17 21.28
CA ALA A 220 17.93 -7.98 20.81
C ALA A 220 16.75 -7.08 20.45
N ARG A 221 16.12 -7.33 19.29
CA ARG A 221 14.95 -6.59 18.85
C ARG A 221 13.84 -7.56 18.47
N GLY A 222 12.62 -7.17 18.76
CA GLY A 222 11.42 -7.88 18.33
C GLY A 222 10.35 -6.92 17.89
N SER A 223 9.58 -7.30 16.87
CA SER A 223 8.38 -6.58 16.48
C SER A 223 7.26 -7.56 16.10
N ALA A 224 6.03 -7.11 16.33
CA ALA A 224 4.83 -7.82 15.90
C ALA A 224 3.85 -6.80 15.31
N ASP A 225 3.46 -7.01 14.06
CA ASP A 225 2.49 -6.18 13.33
C ASP A 225 1.25 -7.02 13.04
N TYR A 226 0.19 -6.77 13.78
CA TYR A 226 -1.09 -7.45 13.65
C TYR A 226 -2.10 -6.53 12.97
N VAL A 227 -2.65 -6.99 11.84
CA VAL A 227 -3.61 -6.26 11.03
C VAL A 227 -4.87 -7.09 10.86
N VAL A 228 -6.03 -6.47 11.04
CA VAL A 228 -7.34 -7.03 10.68
C VAL A 228 -8.02 -6.07 9.73
N ASP A 229 -8.37 -6.55 8.55
CA ASP A 229 -9.11 -5.82 7.51
C ASP A 229 -10.49 -6.43 7.33
N LYS A 230 -11.50 -5.58 7.27
CA LYS A 230 -12.88 -5.95 6.95
C LYS A 230 -13.39 -5.09 5.82
N ASN A 231 -14.05 -5.71 4.85
CA ASN A 231 -14.77 -5.00 3.80
C ASN A 231 -16.22 -5.47 3.74
N ASN A 232 -17.12 -4.52 3.47
CA ASN A 232 -18.55 -4.77 3.41
C ASN A 232 -19.14 -3.92 2.28
N THR A 233 -19.59 -4.57 1.21
CA THR A 233 -20.24 -3.89 0.08
C THR A 233 -21.65 -4.41 -0.08
N ARG A 234 -22.60 -3.49 -0.18
CA ARG A 234 -24.03 -3.78 -0.33
C ARG A 234 -24.53 -3.10 -1.58
N MET A 235 -24.86 -3.87 -2.60
CA MET A 235 -25.47 -3.36 -3.82
C MET A 235 -26.98 -3.61 -3.74
N TYR A 236 -27.75 -2.54 -3.71
CA TYR A 236 -29.21 -2.64 -3.59
C TYR A 236 -29.85 -3.19 -4.87
N ALA A 237 -31.01 -3.82 -4.71
CA ALA A 237 -31.90 -4.17 -5.82
C ALA A 237 -32.14 -2.92 -6.68
N GLY A 238 -32.12 -3.09 -8.00
CA GLY A 238 -32.10 -1.95 -8.94
C GLY A 238 -30.71 -1.56 -9.46
N THR A 239 -29.63 -2.06 -8.85
CA THR A 239 -28.29 -2.01 -9.43
C THR A 239 -28.20 -2.90 -10.67
N SER A 240 -27.28 -2.62 -11.61
CA SER A 240 -27.16 -3.40 -12.84
C SER A 240 -27.13 -4.92 -12.60
N PRO A 241 -27.96 -5.71 -13.30
CA PRO A 241 -27.98 -7.17 -13.21
C PRO A 241 -26.66 -7.84 -13.57
N VAL A 242 -25.82 -7.19 -14.37
CA VAL A 242 -24.46 -7.67 -14.69
C VAL A 242 -23.60 -7.76 -13.43
N LEU A 243 -23.81 -6.86 -12.48
CA LEU A 243 -23.08 -6.84 -11.20
C LEU A 243 -23.72 -7.71 -10.12
N CYS A 244 -25.05 -7.80 -10.13
CA CYS A 244 -25.80 -8.40 -9.03
C CYS A 244 -26.41 -9.77 -9.35
N GLY A 245 -26.40 -10.18 -10.63
CA GLY A 245 -27.15 -11.33 -11.11
C GLY A 245 -28.63 -11.02 -11.31
N MET A 246 -29.25 -11.64 -12.31
CA MET A 246 -30.64 -11.50 -12.63
C MET A 246 -31.51 -12.37 -11.71
N ASN A 247 -32.61 -11.83 -11.20
CA ASN A 247 -33.62 -12.60 -10.51
C ASN A 247 -34.16 -13.72 -11.42
N PRO A 248 -34.40 -14.95 -10.94
CA PRO A 248 -34.94 -16.04 -11.73
C PRO A 248 -36.24 -15.72 -12.47
N ALA A 249 -37.05 -14.82 -11.93
CA ALA A 249 -38.28 -14.34 -12.61
C ALA A 249 -38.01 -13.37 -13.76
N GLY A 250 -36.76 -13.00 -14.05
CA GLY A 250 -36.41 -12.05 -15.10
C GLY A 250 -36.79 -10.59 -14.80
N THR A 251 -37.19 -10.28 -13.58
CA THR A 251 -37.73 -8.97 -13.15
C THR A 251 -36.71 -8.04 -12.51
N GLY A 252 -35.42 -8.15 -12.86
CA GLY A 252 -34.34 -7.36 -12.29
C GLY A 252 -33.53 -8.14 -11.29
N THR A 253 -32.84 -7.44 -10.37
CA THR A 253 -31.95 -8.03 -9.37
C THR A 253 -32.49 -7.85 -7.95
N ASN A 254 -32.13 -8.75 -7.04
CA ASN A 254 -32.41 -8.62 -5.60
C ASN A 254 -31.27 -7.95 -4.83
N GLY A 255 -30.23 -7.52 -5.53
CA GLY A 255 -29.03 -6.96 -4.94
C GLY A 255 -27.90 -7.96 -4.79
N ARG A 256 -26.75 -7.48 -4.30
CA ARG A 256 -25.54 -8.28 -4.06
C ARG A 256 -24.90 -7.91 -2.73
N TYR A 257 -24.46 -8.90 -2.03
CA TYR A 257 -23.74 -8.74 -0.76
C TYR A 257 -22.34 -9.31 -0.87
N ILE A 258 -21.33 -8.46 -0.59
CA ILE A 258 -19.93 -8.85 -0.55
C ILE A 258 -19.42 -8.53 0.86
N TYR A 259 -18.86 -9.54 1.50
CA TYR A 259 -18.22 -9.42 2.80
C TYR A 259 -16.86 -10.10 2.77
N GLY A 260 -15.87 -9.50 3.38
CA GLY A 260 -14.56 -10.08 3.56
C GLY A 260 -13.95 -9.68 4.89
N GLU A 261 -13.24 -10.63 5.50
CA GLU A 261 -12.42 -10.39 6.67
C GLU A 261 -11.09 -11.11 6.49
N SER A 262 -10.01 -10.41 6.77
CA SER A 262 -8.68 -10.98 6.76
C SER A 262 -7.87 -10.51 7.95
N SER A 263 -6.99 -11.37 8.45
CA SER A 263 -6.02 -11.01 9.46
C SER A 263 -4.61 -11.44 9.05
N SER A 264 -3.64 -10.67 9.45
CA SER A 264 -2.24 -11.00 9.25
C SER A 264 -1.42 -10.64 10.48
N LEU A 265 -0.41 -11.46 10.75
CA LEU A 265 0.60 -11.21 11.77
C LEU A 265 1.97 -11.33 11.12
N SER A 266 2.73 -10.24 11.15
CA SER A 266 4.15 -10.23 10.79
C SER A 266 4.98 -10.09 12.06
N SER A 267 5.77 -11.10 12.37
CA SER A 267 6.66 -11.13 13.53
C SER A 267 8.11 -11.11 13.07
N TYR A 268 8.91 -10.24 13.65
CA TYR A 268 10.33 -10.15 13.38
C TYR A 268 11.11 -10.18 14.69
N GLY A 269 12.22 -10.90 14.68
CA GLY A 269 13.17 -10.91 15.78
C GLY A 269 14.61 -10.94 15.28
N ASP A 270 15.49 -10.22 15.93
CA ASP A 270 16.93 -10.32 15.68
C ASP A 270 17.77 -10.14 16.94
N VAL A 271 19.00 -10.62 16.82
CA VAL A 271 20.07 -10.36 17.80
C VAL A 271 21.31 -9.88 17.06
N LEU A 272 21.88 -8.77 17.51
CA LEU A 272 23.10 -8.18 16.97
C LEU A 272 24.18 -8.12 18.05
N PHE A 273 25.37 -8.55 17.70
CA PHE A 273 26.57 -8.30 18.47
C PHE A 273 27.41 -7.26 17.71
N THR A 274 27.72 -6.13 18.36
CA THR A 274 28.41 -5.00 17.74
C THR A 274 29.75 -4.75 18.42
N TYR A 275 30.78 -4.55 17.62
CA TYR A 275 32.09 -4.03 17.98
C TYR A 275 32.26 -2.64 17.39
N GLN A 276 32.66 -1.68 18.18
CA GLN A 276 32.91 -0.30 17.76
C GLN A 276 34.17 0.22 18.42
N GLN A 277 35.14 0.68 17.62
CA GLN A 277 36.37 1.26 18.14
C GLN A 277 36.87 2.38 17.25
N GLN A 278 37.35 3.44 17.91
CA GLN A 278 38.07 4.54 17.30
C GLN A 278 39.56 4.41 17.62
N PHE A 279 40.37 4.32 16.56
CA PHE A 279 41.83 4.40 16.64
C PHE A 279 42.28 5.77 16.12
N THR A 280 43.57 6.09 16.26
CA THR A 280 44.11 7.39 15.83
C THR A 280 43.83 7.70 14.34
N ASN A 281 43.93 6.71 13.46
CA ASN A 281 43.75 6.88 12.03
C ASN A 281 42.59 6.04 11.45
N PHE A 282 41.98 5.19 12.23
CA PHE A 282 40.93 4.28 11.77
C PHE A 282 39.73 4.31 12.73
N SER A 283 38.55 4.23 12.17
CA SER A 283 37.35 3.89 12.90
C SER A 283 36.84 2.55 12.41
N VAL A 284 36.40 1.68 13.31
CA VAL A 284 35.84 0.38 12.97
C VAL A 284 34.49 0.23 13.65
N ASN A 285 33.46 -0.08 12.88
CA ASN A 285 32.16 -0.45 13.39
C ASN A 285 31.73 -1.74 12.68
N ALA A 286 31.57 -2.82 13.42
CA ALA A 286 31.22 -4.13 12.85
C ALA A 286 30.11 -4.77 13.68
N SER A 287 29.15 -5.36 13.02
CA SER A 287 28.06 -6.10 13.66
C SER A 287 27.85 -7.44 12.97
N VAL A 288 27.66 -8.48 13.76
CA VAL A 288 27.18 -9.79 13.32
C VAL A 288 25.83 -10.06 13.97
N GLY A 289 24.91 -10.61 13.22
CA GLY A 289 23.58 -10.87 13.73
C GLY A 289 22.88 -12.04 13.06
N ALA A 290 21.81 -12.47 13.71
CA ALA A 290 20.86 -13.44 13.19
C ALA A 290 19.45 -12.89 13.33
N SER A 291 18.58 -13.19 12.37
CA SER A 291 17.19 -12.76 12.40
C SER A 291 16.24 -13.84 11.94
N ILE A 292 15.01 -13.73 12.42
CA ILE A 292 13.86 -14.51 11.98
C ILE A 292 12.74 -13.57 11.62
N ASN A 293 12.09 -13.82 10.49
CA ASN A 293 10.86 -13.15 10.08
C ASN A 293 9.81 -14.22 9.81
N ASP A 294 8.65 -14.08 10.44
CA ASP A 294 7.52 -15.00 10.34
C ASP A 294 6.28 -14.21 9.95
N TYR A 295 5.61 -14.64 8.89
CA TYR A 295 4.38 -14.03 8.41
C TYR A 295 3.27 -15.09 8.32
N THR A 296 2.18 -14.84 9.00
CA THR A 296 0.95 -15.59 8.88
C THR A 296 -0.18 -14.70 8.41
N GLY A 297 -0.99 -15.20 7.52
CA GLY A 297 -2.19 -14.52 7.04
C GLY A 297 -3.32 -15.52 6.84
N ASN A 298 -4.53 -15.07 7.10
CA ASN A 298 -5.74 -15.81 6.79
C ASN A 298 -6.85 -14.84 6.42
N GLY A 299 -7.82 -15.34 5.68
CA GLY A 299 -8.98 -14.55 5.34
C GLY A 299 -10.13 -15.40 4.87
N THR A 300 -11.32 -14.89 5.10
CA THR A 300 -12.58 -15.44 4.62
C THR A 300 -13.32 -14.39 3.83
N GLY A 301 -13.97 -14.80 2.75
CA GLY A 301 -14.77 -13.93 1.91
C GLY A 301 -16.08 -14.57 1.51
N PHE A 302 -17.09 -13.76 1.40
CA PHE A 302 -18.40 -14.13 0.90
C PHE A 302 -18.81 -13.15 -0.19
N ASP A 303 -19.33 -13.69 -1.30
CA ASP A 303 -19.95 -12.92 -2.37
C ASP A 303 -21.21 -13.64 -2.83
N SER A 304 -22.33 -12.99 -2.78
CA SER A 304 -23.59 -13.59 -3.23
C SER A 304 -23.61 -13.88 -4.74
N TYR A 305 -22.78 -13.18 -5.54
CA TYR A 305 -22.66 -13.43 -6.98
C TYR A 305 -21.82 -14.70 -7.27
N PRO A 306 -22.13 -15.50 -8.30
CA PRO A 306 -23.20 -15.40 -9.31
C PRO A 306 -24.59 -15.86 -8.84
N GLY A 307 -24.75 -16.18 -7.57
CA GLY A 307 -26.06 -16.36 -6.96
C GLY A 307 -26.82 -15.03 -6.82
N ILE A 308 -27.97 -15.10 -6.20
CA ILE A 308 -28.80 -13.94 -5.90
C ILE A 308 -29.24 -13.99 -4.44
N LEU A 309 -29.54 -12.83 -3.89
CA LEU A 309 -30.25 -12.73 -2.62
C LEU A 309 -31.70 -13.23 -2.82
N SER A 310 -32.19 -14.04 -1.88
CA SER A 310 -33.56 -14.57 -1.93
C SER A 310 -34.59 -13.46 -1.66
N VAL A 311 -34.30 -12.61 -0.68
CA VAL A 311 -35.11 -11.45 -0.32
C VAL A 311 -34.34 -10.18 -0.73
N PRO A 312 -34.97 -9.28 -1.51
CA PRO A 312 -34.33 -8.05 -1.94
C PRO A 312 -33.80 -7.21 -0.77
N ASN A 313 -32.59 -6.67 -0.90
CA ASN A 313 -31.97 -5.73 0.04
C ASN A 313 -31.74 -6.24 1.47
N VAL A 314 -31.83 -7.56 1.69
CA VAL A 314 -31.46 -8.19 2.98
C VAL A 314 -30.04 -8.73 2.86
N PHE A 315 -29.06 -7.98 3.38
CA PHE A 315 -27.64 -8.23 3.23
C PHE A 315 -27.10 -9.13 4.33
N THR A 316 -27.43 -10.41 4.26
CA THR A 316 -26.90 -11.46 5.14
C THR A 316 -26.44 -12.65 4.30
N MET A 317 -25.46 -13.41 4.79
CA MET A 317 -24.97 -14.62 4.10
C MET A 317 -26.09 -15.68 3.95
N GLN A 318 -26.97 -15.76 4.94
CA GLN A 318 -28.08 -16.73 4.97
C GLN A 318 -29.14 -16.41 3.90
N ASN A 319 -29.25 -15.15 3.46
CA ASN A 319 -30.19 -14.72 2.43
C ASN A 319 -29.72 -15.08 1.02
N CYS A 320 -28.59 -15.73 0.86
CA CYS A 320 -28.08 -16.18 -0.43
C CYS A 320 -28.26 -17.70 -0.56
N SER A 321 -28.65 -18.15 -1.73
CA SER A 321 -28.57 -19.57 -2.08
C SER A 321 -27.09 -20.00 -2.04
N LEU A 322 -26.70 -20.76 -1.00
CA LEU A 322 -25.32 -21.22 -0.79
C LEU A 322 -24.75 -22.00 -1.96
N ASN A 323 -25.59 -22.62 -2.78
CA ASN A 323 -25.16 -23.35 -3.97
C ASN A 323 -24.70 -22.45 -5.11
N LYS A 324 -24.94 -21.15 -5.05
CA LYS A 324 -24.64 -20.21 -6.12
C LYS A 324 -23.71 -19.04 -5.72
N GLY A 325 -23.67 -18.64 -4.45
CA GLY A 325 -22.74 -17.60 -3.98
C GLY A 325 -21.28 -18.06 -3.93
N SER A 326 -20.32 -17.18 -3.80
CA SER A 326 -18.89 -17.47 -3.68
C SER A 326 -18.41 -17.39 -2.23
N LEU A 327 -17.80 -18.46 -1.74
CA LEU A 327 -17.08 -18.49 -0.48
C LEU A 327 -15.60 -18.64 -0.79
N THR A 328 -14.77 -17.85 -0.14
CA THR A 328 -13.33 -17.96 -0.20
C THR A 328 -12.77 -18.15 1.20
N ASP A 329 -11.80 -19.01 1.33
CA ASP A 329 -11.01 -19.22 2.54
C ASP A 329 -9.57 -19.43 2.11
N TRP A 330 -8.65 -18.71 2.77
CA TRP A 330 -7.23 -18.83 2.45
C TRP A 330 -6.38 -18.69 3.71
N LYS A 331 -5.27 -19.40 3.71
CA LYS A 331 -4.22 -19.27 4.70
C LYS A 331 -2.88 -19.18 4.01
N THR A 332 -1.99 -18.39 4.58
CA THR A 332 -0.61 -18.30 4.15
C THR A 332 0.32 -18.27 5.36
N HIS A 333 1.45 -18.92 5.24
CA HIS A 333 2.51 -18.88 6.24
C HIS A 333 3.85 -18.91 5.54
N THR A 334 4.68 -17.92 5.84
CA THR A 334 6.06 -17.87 5.35
C THR A 334 6.99 -17.53 6.49
N GLN A 335 8.16 -18.16 6.48
CA GLN A 335 9.22 -17.87 7.43
C GLN A 335 10.54 -17.73 6.69
N SER A 336 11.35 -16.76 7.13
CA SER A 336 12.72 -16.62 6.68
C SER A 336 13.65 -16.47 7.87
N GLN A 337 14.83 -17.07 7.78
CA GLN A 337 15.89 -16.97 8.77
C GLN A 337 17.13 -16.44 8.08
N SER A 338 17.93 -15.68 8.81
CA SER A 338 19.10 -15.06 8.22
C SER A 338 20.23 -14.94 9.22
N VAL A 339 21.45 -15.03 8.70
CA VAL A 339 22.66 -14.63 9.40
C VAL A 339 23.31 -13.53 8.58
N PHE A 340 23.74 -12.46 9.23
CA PHE A 340 24.28 -11.31 8.52
C PHE A 340 25.45 -10.65 9.27
N PHE A 341 26.25 -9.98 8.47
CA PHE A 341 27.37 -9.15 8.90
C PHE A 341 27.24 -7.76 8.26
N THR A 342 27.52 -6.72 9.04
CA THR A 342 27.71 -5.36 8.54
C THR A 342 28.99 -4.80 9.13
N GLY A 343 29.83 -4.19 8.32
CA GLY A 343 31.09 -3.60 8.77
C GLY A 343 31.36 -2.30 8.03
N GLN A 344 31.87 -1.32 8.76
CA GLN A 344 32.37 -0.08 8.21
C GLN A 344 33.77 0.17 8.79
N VAL A 345 34.71 0.50 7.91
CA VAL A 345 36.04 0.95 8.27
C VAL A 345 36.23 2.36 7.72
N GLY A 346 36.47 3.34 8.58
CA GLY A 346 36.83 4.70 8.21
C GLY A 346 38.34 4.90 8.34
N PHE A 347 38.96 5.60 7.41
CA PHE A 347 40.34 6.00 7.43
C PHE A 347 40.46 7.51 7.47
N LYS A 348 41.00 8.07 8.61
CA LYS A 348 41.23 9.50 8.85
C LYS A 348 39.99 10.38 8.58
N ASP A 349 38.79 9.84 8.76
CA ASP A 349 37.51 10.48 8.40
C ASP A 349 37.41 10.93 6.93
N GLN A 350 38.26 10.38 6.06
CA GLN A 350 38.38 10.71 4.63
C GLN A 350 37.78 9.66 3.72
N ILE A 351 38.05 8.40 4.02
CA ILE A 351 37.64 7.25 3.22
C ILE A 351 36.90 6.26 4.11
N TYR A 352 35.74 5.83 3.66
CA TYR A 352 34.94 4.81 4.34
C TYR A 352 34.71 3.64 3.42
N VAL A 353 34.91 2.44 3.95
CA VAL A 353 34.60 1.18 3.27
C VAL A 353 33.50 0.49 4.05
N ASP A 354 32.39 0.23 3.40
CA ASP A 354 31.23 -0.48 3.92
C ASP A 354 31.19 -1.88 3.33
N VAL A 355 31.03 -2.90 4.15
CA VAL A 355 30.87 -4.29 3.73
C VAL A 355 29.64 -4.86 4.39
N THR A 356 28.75 -5.45 3.60
CA THR A 356 27.65 -6.23 4.14
C THR A 356 27.62 -7.62 3.53
N ALA A 357 27.21 -8.58 4.32
CA ALA A 357 27.06 -9.97 3.89
C ALA A 357 25.82 -10.54 4.60
N ARG A 358 24.93 -11.17 3.85
CA ARG A 358 23.73 -11.80 4.41
C ARG A 358 23.52 -13.14 3.74
N ASN A 359 23.14 -14.13 4.51
CA ASN A 359 22.75 -15.43 4.02
C ASN A 359 21.34 -15.75 4.54
N ASP A 360 20.39 -16.00 3.63
CA ASP A 360 18.99 -16.19 3.93
C ASP A 360 18.50 -17.59 3.57
N TRP A 361 17.70 -18.17 4.45
CA TRP A 361 16.92 -19.39 4.23
C TRP A 361 15.44 -19.02 4.25
N THR A 362 14.66 -19.53 3.30
CA THR A 362 13.23 -19.21 3.21
C THR A 362 12.37 -20.46 3.04
N SER A 363 11.24 -20.50 3.75
CA SER A 363 10.26 -21.58 3.67
C SER A 363 9.58 -21.67 2.30
N THR A 364 9.60 -20.61 1.48
CA THR A 364 9.02 -20.64 0.14
C THR A 364 9.72 -21.62 -0.81
N LEU A 365 10.90 -22.13 -0.45
CA LEU A 365 11.66 -23.12 -1.18
C LEU A 365 11.48 -24.56 -0.65
N ALA A 366 10.56 -24.78 0.30
CA ALA A 366 10.44 -26.04 1.05
C ALA A 366 10.33 -27.29 0.18
N PHE A 367 9.70 -27.19 -0.99
CA PHE A 367 9.48 -28.33 -1.91
C PHE A 367 10.46 -28.38 -3.09
N THR A 368 11.52 -27.58 -3.03
CA THR A 368 12.57 -27.58 -4.06
C THR A 368 13.81 -28.30 -3.56
N LYS A 369 14.75 -28.60 -4.48
CA LYS A 369 16.07 -29.11 -4.11
C LYS A 369 16.93 -28.10 -3.32
N TYR A 370 16.48 -26.85 -3.27
CA TYR A 370 17.14 -25.75 -2.55
C TYR A 370 16.57 -25.50 -1.15
N LYS A 371 15.68 -26.34 -0.63
CA LYS A 371 14.99 -26.16 0.67
C LYS A 371 15.90 -25.85 1.87
N ASN A 372 17.13 -26.42 1.85
CA ASN A 372 18.09 -26.24 2.94
C ASN A 372 19.26 -25.31 2.51
N LYS A 373 19.23 -24.74 1.32
CA LYS A 373 20.30 -23.90 0.80
C LYS A 373 20.08 -22.45 1.21
N GLY A 374 21.09 -21.87 1.87
CA GLY A 374 21.16 -20.44 2.06
C GLY A 374 21.55 -19.71 0.79
N PHE A 375 21.00 -18.52 0.60
CA PHE A 375 21.32 -17.63 -0.52
C PHE A 375 22.11 -16.44 -0.01
N PHE A 376 23.30 -16.27 -0.54
CA PHE A 376 24.28 -15.29 -0.06
C PHE A 376 24.18 -13.98 -0.85
N TYR A 377 24.09 -12.87 -0.13
CA TYR A 377 23.90 -11.51 -0.62
C TYR A 377 25.02 -10.59 -0.09
N PRO A 378 26.13 -10.45 -0.78
CA PRO A 378 27.20 -9.53 -0.43
C PRO A 378 26.98 -8.13 -0.98
N SER A 379 27.51 -7.12 -0.29
CA SER A 379 27.72 -5.81 -0.85
C SER A 379 29.01 -5.16 -0.32
N VAL A 380 29.61 -4.32 -1.17
CA VAL A 380 30.76 -3.49 -0.81
C VAL A 380 30.54 -2.09 -1.36
N GLY A 381 30.74 -1.10 -0.47
CA GLY A 381 30.67 0.31 -0.81
C GLY A 381 31.96 1.02 -0.42
N VAL A 382 32.33 2.04 -1.18
CA VAL A 382 33.43 2.95 -0.84
C VAL A 382 32.90 4.39 -0.97
N THR A 383 33.20 5.18 0.06
CA THR A 383 32.90 6.61 0.09
C THR A 383 34.18 7.38 0.36
N TRP A 384 34.44 8.38 -0.48
CA TRP A 384 35.58 9.27 -0.34
C TRP A 384 35.12 10.70 -0.16
N LEU A 385 35.53 11.34 0.95
CA LEU A 385 35.28 12.75 1.27
C LEU A 385 36.45 13.57 0.75
N LEU A 386 36.24 14.26 -0.37
CA LEU A 386 37.29 15.02 -1.04
C LEU A 386 37.71 16.25 -0.26
N ASN A 387 36.76 16.90 0.42
CA ASN A 387 37.02 18.07 1.25
C ASN A 387 37.93 17.79 2.44
N GLU A 388 37.94 16.54 2.94
CA GLU A 388 38.82 16.12 4.03
C GLU A 388 40.22 15.70 3.54
N THR A 389 40.34 15.41 2.25
CA THR A 389 41.58 14.88 1.65
C THR A 389 42.30 15.93 0.83
N LEU A 390 41.57 16.76 0.09
CA LEU A 390 42.05 17.73 -0.86
C LEU A 390 41.75 19.16 -0.37
N LYS A 391 42.63 20.11 -0.69
CA LYS A 391 42.34 21.52 -0.49
C LYS A 391 41.41 22.00 -1.62
N LEU A 392 40.11 21.88 -1.39
CA LEU A 392 39.11 22.39 -2.31
C LEU A 392 38.99 23.90 -2.22
N PRO A 393 38.53 24.60 -3.26
CA PRO A 393 38.20 26.01 -3.19
C PRO A 393 37.21 26.33 -2.06
N SER A 394 37.36 27.49 -1.42
CA SER A 394 36.57 27.84 -0.22
C SER A 394 35.06 27.94 -0.44
N TRP A 395 34.62 27.95 -1.68
CA TRP A 395 33.19 27.96 -2.04
C TRP A 395 32.60 26.53 -2.12
N ILE A 396 33.44 25.49 -2.03
CA ILE A 396 32.97 24.08 -1.96
C ILE A 396 33.01 23.61 -0.51
N ASP A 397 31.83 23.45 0.09
CA ASP A 397 31.70 23.01 1.48
C ASP A 397 31.82 21.47 1.60
N LEU A 398 31.36 20.75 0.60
CA LEU A 398 31.41 19.29 0.55
C LEU A 398 31.70 18.80 -0.87
N GLY A 399 32.65 17.93 -0.99
CA GLY A 399 32.90 17.10 -2.17
C GLY A 399 32.96 15.63 -1.75
N LYS A 400 32.10 14.78 -2.31
CA LYS A 400 31.98 13.39 -1.95
C LYS A 400 31.80 12.53 -3.19
N ILE A 401 32.55 11.46 -3.27
CA ILE A 401 32.42 10.43 -4.31
C ILE A 401 32.10 9.10 -3.63
N ARG A 402 31.21 8.32 -4.20
CA ARG A 402 30.89 6.97 -3.72
C ARG A 402 30.73 5.99 -4.85
N GLY A 403 31.10 4.76 -4.61
CA GLY A 403 30.85 3.62 -5.49
C GLY A 403 30.39 2.43 -4.66
N ALA A 404 29.48 1.65 -5.17
CA ALA A 404 29.01 0.44 -4.50
C ALA A 404 28.73 -0.67 -5.50
N TRP A 405 29.01 -1.89 -5.08
CA TRP A 405 28.61 -3.11 -5.74
C TRP A 405 27.78 -3.95 -4.78
N SER A 406 26.67 -4.52 -5.28
CA SER A 406 25.83 -5.38 -4.47
C SER A 406 25.20 -6.49 -5.29
N LYS A 407 24.92 -7.59 -4.61
CA LYS A 407 24.15 -8.71 -5.14
C LYS A 407 23.00 -8.98 -4.21
N VAL A 408 21.77 -8.93 -4.75
CA VAL A 408 20.52 -9.12 -3.99
C VAL A 408 19.66 -10.19 -4.63
N GLY A 409 18.80 -10.83 -3.84
CA GLY A 409 17.86 -11.82 -4.33
C GLY A 409 16.43 -11.40 -4.07
N ASN A 410 15.52 -11.78 -4.97
CA ASN A 410 14.08 -11.65 -4.78
C ASN A 410 13.50 -13.03 -4.50
N GLY A 411 12.74 -13.15 -3.40
CA GLY A 411 12.10 -14.40 -2.98
C GLY A 411 10.97 -14.85 -3.91
N LEU A 412 10.51 -16.07 -3.71
CA LEU A 412 9.34 -16.62 -4.40
C LEU A 412 8.06 -16.31 -3.62
N ASN A 413 6.95 -16.22 -4.34
CA ASN A 413 5.62 -16.17 -3.73
C ASN A 413 5.34 -17.50 -3.01
N THR A 414 4.48 -17.43 -1.99
CA THR A 414 4.03 -18.61 -1.22
C THR A 414 3.39 -19.63 -2.16
N TYR A 415 3.66 -20.92 -1.90
CA TYR A 415 3.12 -22.08 -2.64
C TYR A 415 3.49 -22.17 -4.13
N THR A 416 4.34 -21.29 -4.67
CA THR A 416 4.80 -21.40 -6.06
C THR A 416 5.58 -22.71 -6.30
N SER A 417 6.38 -23.14 -5.32
CA SER A 417 7.14 -24.39 -5.40
C SER A 417 6.30 -25.66 -5.24
N ASN A 418 5.12 -25.53 -4.64
CA ASN A 418 4.17 -26.63 -4.44
C ASN A 418 2.73 -26.09 -4.57
N PRO A 419 2.21 -25.97 -5.79
CA PRO A 419 0.88 -25.47 -6.05
C PRO A 419 -0.19 -26.32 -5.35
N LEU A 420 -1.19 -25.65 -4.77
CA LEU A 420 -2.22 -26.27 -3.96
C LEU A 420 -3.40 -26.78 -4.81
N ASN A 421 -4.02 -27.86 -4.37
CA ASN A 421 -5.35 -28.27 -4.83
C ASN A 421 -6.41 -27.37 -4.19
N SER A 422 -7.56 -27.21 -4.83
CA SER A 422 -8.69 -26.48 -4.27
C SER A 422 -9.89 -27.40 -4.06
N ILE A 423 -10.70 -27.08 -3.05
CA ILE A 423 -11.95 -27.78 -2.77
C ILE A 423 -13.10 -26.89 -3.25
N THR A 424 -13.98 -27.47 -4.05
CA THR A 424 -15.21 -26.78 -4.50
C THR A 424 -16.26 -26.80 -3.37
N LYS A 425 -17.29 -25.97 -3.52
CA LYS A 425 -18.43 -25.94 -2.57
C LYS A 425 -19.21 -27.25 -2.50
N SER A 426 -19.21 -28.02 -3.59
CA SER A 426 -19.83 -29.36 -3.62
C SER A 426 -18.99 -30.44 -2.94
N GLY A 427 -17.83 -30.10 -2.37
CA GLY A 427 -16.89 -31.03 -1.77
C GLY A 427 -15.99 -31.75 -2.77
N SER A 428 -16.08 -31.43 -4.06
CA SER A 428 -15.20 -32.00 -5.07
C SER A 428 -13.81 -31.36 -4.98
N ILE A 429 -12.76 -32.13 -5.27
CA ILE A 429 -11.39 -31.64 -5.30
C ILE A 429 -11.02 -31.27 -6.73
N ASN A 430 -10.62 -30.05 -6.94
CA ASN A 430 -9.93 -29.63 -8.16
C ASN A 430 -8.44 -29.85 -7.98
N PHE A 431 -7.91 -30.85 -8.66
CA PHE A 431 -6.48 -31.10 -8.66
C PHE A 431 -5.75 -30.00 -9.43
N ASN A 432 -4.67 -29.54 -8.83
CA ASN A 432 -3.75 -28.64 -9.52
C ASN A 432 -3.13 -29.39 -10.72
N SER A 433 -3.13 -28.73 -11.88
CA SER A 433 -2.54 -29.25 -13.13
C SER A 433 -1.07 -28.86 -13.31
N THR A 434 -0.51 -28.06 -12.40
CA THR A 434 0.88 -27.58 -12.49
C THR A 434 1.78 -28.51 -11.65
N ALA A 435 2.80 -29.09 -12.27
CA ALA A 435 3.79 -29.90 -11.54
C ALA A 435 4.61 -29.03 -10.58
N PRO A 436 5.03 -29.53 -9.41
CA PRO A 436 5.94 -28.82 -8.52
C PRO A 436 7.25 -28.48 -9.21
N PHE A 437 7.76 -27.27 -8.99
CA PHE A 437 9.02 -26.81 -9.59
C PHE A 437 10.20 -27.13 -8.69
N ALA A 438 10.86 -28.25 -8.92
CA ALA A 438 12.02 -28.68 -8.12
C ALA A 438 13.25 -27.77 -8.25
N GLU A 439 13.39 -27.06 -9.38
CA GLU A 439 14.56 -26.24 -9.72
C GLU A 439 14.38 -24.75 -9.40
N LEU A 440 13.27 -24.36 -8.79
CA LEU A 440 13.04 -22.95 -8.44
C LEU A 440 14.06 -22.46 -7.41
N LYS A 441 14.60 -21.28 -7.67
CA LYS A 441 15.52 -20.54 -6.80
C LYS A 441 15.19 -19.04 -6.88
N PRO A 442 15.60 -18.25 -5.88
CA PRO A 442 15.44 -16.79 -5.93
C PRO A 442 16.09 -16.17 -7.16
N GLU A 443 15.46 -15.17 -7.72
CA GLU A 443 16.04 -14.34 -8.77
C GLU A 443 17.18 -13.51 -8.17
N MET A 444 18.34 -13.49 -8.83
CA MET A 444 19.51 -12.77 -8.34
C MET A 444 19.80 -11.56 -9.23
N THR A 445 19.88 -10.40 -8.62
CA THR A 445 20.22 -9.14 -9.28
C THR A 445 21.56 -8.64 -8.80
N THR A 446 22.44 -8.25 -9.71
CA THR A 446 23.71 -7.59 -9.41
C THR A 446 23.62 -6.13 -9.81
N SER A 447 23.98 -5.22 -8.91
CA SER A 447 23.94 -3.78 -9.14
C SER A 447 25.32 -3.16 -8.90
N ILE A 448 25.67 -2.18 -9.71
CA ILE A 448 26.81 -1.28 -9.52
C ILE A 448 26.27 0.14 -9.50
N GLU A 449 26.64 0.92 -8.50
CA GLU A 449 26.20 2.29 -8.35
C GLU A 449 27.40 3.22 -8.18
N PHE A 450 27.37 4.37 -8.85
CA PHE A 450 28.29 5.47 -8.64
C PHE A 450 27.51 6.73 -8.31
N GLY A 451 28.05 7.56 -7.43
CA GLY A 451 27.43 8.81 -7.06
C GLY A 451 28.45 9.86 -6.68
N THR A 452 28.13 11.09 -6.94
CA THR A 452 28.88 12.26 -6.46
C THR A 452 27.89 13.24 -5.81
N GLU A 453 28.35 13.89 -4.75
CA GLU A 453 27.57 14.89 -4.02
C GLU A 453 28.48 16.10 -3.75
N TRP A 454 28.01 17.27 -4.16
CA TRP A 454 28.70 18.53 -3.99
C TRP A 454 27.78 19.52 -3.31
N SER A 455 28.30 20.23 -2.30
CA SER A 455 27.62 21.34 -1.65
C SER A 455 28.51 22.55 -1.74
N SER A 456 27.90 23.68 -2.07
CA SER A 456 28.56 24.99 -2.02
C SER A 456 27.68 25.95 -1.25
N THR A 457 28.24 27.05 -0.79
CA THR A 457 27.50 28.12 -0.10
C THR A 457 26.32 28.66 -0.93
N SER A 458 26.27 28.35 -2.24
CA SER A 458 25.25 28.82 -3.17
C SER A 458 24.46 27.74 -3.94
N LEU A 459 24.89 26.47 -3.94
CA LEU A 459 24.25 25.43 -4.75
C LEU A 459 24.52 24.01 -4.22
N ILE A 460 23.47 23.17 -4.13
CA ILE A 460 23.60 21.73 -3.86
C ILE A 460 23.37 20.97 -5.16
N ILE A 461 24.39 20.26 -5.65
CA ILE A 461 24.30 19.36 -6.80
C ILE A 461 24.47 17.94 -6.31
N ARG A 462 23.43 17.10 -6.52
CA ARG A 462 23.47 15.67 -6.24
C ARG A 462 23.24 14.87 -7.52
N LEU A 463 24.27 14.19 -7.99
CA LEU A 463 24.18 13.29 -9.13
C LEU A 463 24.26 11.84 -8.64
N ILE A 464 23.23 11.07 -8.92
CA ILE A 464 23.19 9.63 -8.66
C ILE A 464 22.91 8.91 -9.98
N GLN A 465 23.86 8.15 -10.44
CA GLN A 465 23.69 7.28 -11.61
C GLN A 465 23.61 5.83 -11.16
N ARG A 466 22.48 5.18 -11.44
CA ARG A 466 22.30 3.74 -11.29
C ARG A 466 22.54 3.06 -12.63
N ILE A 467 23.52 2.20 -12.68
CA ILE A 467 23.74 1.31 -13.82
C ILE A 467 23.30 -0.08 -13.39
N ASN A 468 22.10 -0.48 -13.81
CA ASN A 468 21.66 -1.86 -13.67
C ASN A 468 22.33 -2.70 -14.73
N SER A 469 23.38 -3.41 -14.36
CA SER A 469 24.06 -4.32 -15.27
C SER A 469 23.46 -5.72 -15.17
N LEU A 470 22.90 -6.15 -16.29
CA LEU A 470 22.67 -7.53 -16.73
C LEU A 470 21.87 -8.44 -15.78
N ARG A 471 20.60 -8.55 -16.08
CA ARG A 471 19.80 -9.75 -15.80
C ARG A 471 20.40 -10.94 -16.55
N TRP A 472 21.11 -11.81 -15.88
CA TRP A 472 21.32 -13.16 -16.35
C TRP A 472 20.05 -13.97 -16.01
N MET A 473 19.05 -13.92 -16.91
CA MET A 473 18.05 -14.98 -16.97
C MET A 473 18.68 -16.22 -17.56
N LEU A 474 18.92 -17.24 -16.76
CA LEU A 474 18.96 -18.61 -17.26
C LEU A 474 17.53 -19.02 -17.61
N ARG A 475 17.11 -18.62 -18.80
CA ARG A 475 15.93 -19.16 -19.46
C ARG A 475 16.36 -20.48 -20.11
N GLN A 476 16.08 -21.58 -19.44
CA GLN A 476 15.91 -22.81 -20.18
C GLN A 476 14.45 -22.83 -20.65
N VAL A 477 14.34 -22.96 -21.97
CA VAL A 477 13.26 -23.48 -22.80
C VAL A 477 12.42 -22.43 -23.54
N HIS A 478 12.64 -22.51 -24.84
CA HIS A 478 11.89 -22.14 -26.05
C HIS A 478 11.91 -20.69 -26.55
N ASN A 479 12.66 -20.64 -27.66
CA ASN A 479 12.61 -19.76 -28.86
C ASN A 479 11.49 -18.71 -28.90
N THR A 480 11.91 -17.44 -28.86
CA THR A 480 11.62 -16.43 -29.91
C THR A 480 12.47 -15.18 -29.68
N PRO A 481 12.97 -14.53 -30.75
CA PRO A 481 13.84 -13.38 -30.63
C PRO A 481 13.05 -12.10 -30.55
N ASP A 482 13.42 -11.19 -29.62
CA ASP A 482 13.54 -9.76 -29.90
C ASP A 482 13.97 -9.04 -28.61
N ILE A 483 15.17 -8.49 -28.67
CA ILE A 483 15.70 -7.61 -27.65
C ILE A 483 15.69 -6.22 -28.27
N THR A 484 14.77 -5.39 -27.85
CA THR A 484 14.85 -3.94 -28.06
C THR A 484 15.43 -3.26 -26.83
N SER A 485 16.48 -2.51 -27.07
CA SER A 485 17.22 -1.71 -26.11
C SER A 485 16.33 -0.76 -25.32
N MET A 486 16.44 -0.79 -23.98
CA MET A 486 15.83 0.22 -23.11
C MET A 486 16.63 1.53 -23.16
N PRO A 487 15.96 2.68 -23.26
CA PRO A 487 16.62 3.98 -23.24
C PRO A 487 17.13 4.33 -21.84
N VAL A 488 18.30 4.91 -21.79
CA VAL A 488 18.88 5.53 -20.59
C VAL A 488 18.10 6.80 -20.29
N ILE A 489 17.37 6.82 -19.19
CA ILE A 489 16.63 8.00 -18.75
C ILE A 489 17.50 8.79 -17.79
N PHE A 490 18.01 9.96 -18.23
CA PHE A 490 18.59 10.97 -17.37
C PHE A 490 17.46 11.78 -16.70
N ARG A 491 17.28 11.65 -15.38
CA ARG A 491 16.48 12.62 -14.61
C ARG A 491 17.40 13.54 -13.86
N ILE A 492 17.43 14.80 -14.28
CA ILE A 492 18.00 15.91 -13.50
C ILE A 492 16.83 16.57 -12.76
N PRO A 493 16.69 16.43 -11.44
CA PRO A 493 15.71 17.22 -10.71
C PRO A 493 16.28 18.64 -10.55
N VAL A 494 15.76 19.58 -11.31
CA VAL A 494 15.96 21.01 -11.04
C VAL A 494 14.90 21.41 -10.01
N SER A 495 15.31 21.59 -8.75
CA SER A 495 14.47 22.24 -7.76
C SER A 495 14.32 23.71 -8.16
N LYS A 496 13.09 24.14 -8.42
CA LYS A 496 12.78 25.53 -8.64
C LYS A 496 13.10 26.33 -7.39
N LEU A 497 13.97 27.32 -7.55
CA LEU A 497 14.11 28.45 -6.65
C LEU A 497 12.81 29.29 -6.68
N CYS A 498 12.19 29.46 -5.54
CA CYS A 498 11.48 30.66 -5.10
C CYS A 498 11.89 30.96 -3.67
#